data_d081ba32d1062501a82767aaddeabf40
#
_entry.id   d081ba32d1062501a82767aaddeabf40
#
_cell.length_a   1.000
_cell.length_b   1.000
_cell.length_c   1.000
_cell.angle_alpha   90.00
_cell.angle_beta   90.00
_cell.angle_gamma   90.00
#
_symmetry.space_group_name_H-M   'P 1'
#
loop_
_entity.id
_entity.type
_entity.pdbx_description
1 polymer ?
#
loop_
_entity_poly.entity_id
_entity_poly.type
_entity_poly.pdbx_seq_one_letter_code
_entity_poly.pdbx_strand_id
1 'polypeptide(L)'
;MNSGPMIRAEDLRKRYGDRVALDGVSFTVNAGEIVGLLGPNGAGKTTTLSILSGVIAPDSGRALIATHDLATDPRVARRSLGLVPQSLALYPTLTALENLLFWGRIQGMASSDALRHARTLLVEVGLDDRADDAVNEFSGGMMRRLNIACGMMHFPAAIMLDEPTVGVDPQSRGRIFAVVEAAAQAGGAILYSTHYMEEAERLCDRIVLIDHGNMVAQGTDRELIALAGTEPRIEIMTKKALPPGWSKGIAGVGELPWEVVDGFAAAATLHALDQVPDVIKRAGEVGDEVIEFHVHRPNLQDAFLKLTGHALRDAP
;
A
#
# COMPACT_ATOMS: atom_id res chain seq x y z
N MET A 1 7.81 22.18 -17.49
CA MET A 1 7.27 21.25 -16.51
C MET A 1 8.44 20.44 -15.96
N ASN A 2 8.59 20.36 -14.65
CA ASN A 2 9.75 19.69 -14.03
C ASN A 2 9.61 18.18 -14.27
N SER A 3 10.47 17.61 -15.11
CA SER A 3 10.36 16.20 -15.57
C SER A 3 10.99 15.18 -14.61
N GLY A 4 11.32 15.58 -13.38
CA GLY A 4 11.93 14.70 -12.37
C GLY A 4 10.92 14.18 -11.35
N PRO A 5 11.28 13.12 -10.61
CA PRO A 5 10.43 12.57 -9.57
C PRO A 5 10.18 13.60 -8.45
N MET A 6 8.96 13.57 -7.89
CA MET A 6 8.55 14.47 -6.81
C MET A 6 8.99 14.00 -5.43
N ILE A 7 9.15 12.71 -5.22
CA ILE A 7 9.77 12.14 -4.02
C ILE A 7 10.94 11.29 -4.48
N ARG A 8 12.09 11.44 -3.82
CA ARG A 8 13.27 10.61 -4.08
C ARG A 8 13.97 10.24 -2.79
N ALA A 9 14.11 8.95 -2.57
CA ALA A 9 14.96 8.34 -1.57
C ALA A 9 16.20 7.77 -2.27
N GLU A 10 17.40 8.12 -1.83
CA GLU A 10 18.67 7.68 -2.41
C GLU A 10 19.56 7.10 -1.31
N ASP A 11 19.74 5.78 -1.30
CA ASP A 11 20.60 5.02 -0.37
C ASP A 11 20.37 5.39 1.10
N LEU A 12 19.11 5.51 1.52
CA LEU A 12 18.75 5.93 2.87
C LEU A 12 19.19 4.88 3.88
N ARG A 13 20.03 5.29 4.85
CA ARG A 13 20.47 4.47 5.96
C ARG A 13 20.11 5.13 7.29
N LYS A 14 19.69 4.31 8.25
CA LYS A 14 19.36 4.78 9.59
C LYS A 14 19.55 3.70 10.64
N ARG A 15 20.19 4.08 11.74
CA ARG A 15 20.36 3.23 12.92
C ARG A 15 19.82 3.92 14.17
N TYR A 16 19.32 3.11 15.08
CA TYR A 16 18.93 3.53 16.42
C TYR A 16 19.69 2.63 17.42
N GLY A 17 20.80 3.13 17.95
CA GLY A 17 21.72 2.30 18.71
C GLY A 17 22.24 1.15 17.87
N ASP A 18 22.06 -0.09 18.33
CA ASP A 18 22.50 -1.29 17.61
C ASP A 18 21.51 -1.75 16.53
N ARG A 19 20.28 -1.21 16.53
CA ARG A 19 19.25 -1.61 15.55
C ARG A 19 19.42 -0.84 14.25
N VAL A 20 19.61 -1.56 13.14
CA VAL A 20 19.50 -1.00 11.78
C VAL A 20 18.02 -0.88 11.44
N ALA A 21 17.57 0.34 11.19
CA ALA A 21 16.18 0.62 10.80
C ALA A 21 16.03 0.75 9.28
N LEU A 22 17.07 1.27 8.59
CA LEU A 22 17.16 1.30 7.13
C LEU A 22 18.60 0.99 6.70
N ASP A 23 18.74 0.21 5.62
CA ASP A 23 20.01 -0.16 5.03
C ASP A 23 20.02 -0.03 3.51
N GLY A 24 20.11 1.21 3.01
CA GLY A 24 20.26 1.49 1.58
C GLY A 24 18.93 1.58 0.80
N VAL A 25 17.85 2.03 1.42
CA VAL A 25 16.54 2.15 0.75
C VAL A 25 16.57 3.25 -0.32
N SER A 26 16.22 2.86 -1.57
CA SER A 26 16.23 3.77 -2.73
C SER A 26 15.00 3.58 -3.59
N PHE A 27 14.22 4.63 -3.80
CA PHE A 27 13.06 4.64 -4.71
C PHE A 27 12.67 6.06 -5.12
N THR A 28 11.77 6.17 -6.06
CA THR A 28 11.22 7.44 -6.54
C THR A 28 9.71 7.38 -6.64
N VAL A 29 9.06 8.56 -6.55
CA VAL A 29 7.63 8.73 -6.86
C VAL A 29 7.51 9.89 -7.85
N ASN A 30 6.86 9.66 -8.98
CA ASN A 30 6.65 10.66 -10.02
C ASN A 30 5.34 11.43 -9.79
N ALA A 31 5.19 12.58 -10.45
CA ALA A 31 3.92 13.30 -10.46
C ALA A 31 2.81 12.42 -11.07
N GLY A 32 1.65 12.39 -10.41
CA GLY A 32 0.52 11.57 -10.83
C GLY A 32 0.64 10.07 -10.53
N GLU A 33 1.69 9.66 -9.83
CA GLU A 33 1.95 8.25 -9.49
C GLU A 33 1.59 7.97 -8.02
N ILE A 34 0.97 6.82 -7.75
CA ILE A 34 0.76 6.28 -6.41
C ILE A 34 1.75 5.13 -6.21
N VAL A 35 2.74 5.34 -5.33
CA VAL A 35 3.70 4.30 -4.95
C VAL A 35 3.37 3.78 -3.56
N GLY A 36 3.15 2.45 -3.45
CA GLY A 36 2.95 1.75 -2.19
C GLY A 36 4.28 1.44 -1.51
N LEU A 37 4.45 1.83 -0.26
CA LEU A 37 5.53 1.36 0.60
C LEU A 37 5.00 0.23 1.47
N LEU A 38 5.19 -1.01 1.03
CA LEU A 38 4.60 -2.21 1.61
C LEU A 38 5.62 -3.01 2.41
N GLY A 39 5.23 -3.45 3.59
CA GLY A 39 6.06 -4.31 4.44
C GLY A 39 5.44 -4.51 5.82
N PRO A 40 5.94 -5.49 6.59
CA PRO A 40 5.45 -5.78 7.94
C PRO A 40 5.70 -4.63 8.92
N ASN A 41 5.10 -4.75 10.10
CA ASN A 41 5.40 -3.83 11.20
C ASN A 41 6.88 -3.95 11.59
N GLY A 42 7.55 -2.79 11.71
CA GLY A 42 8.99 -2.75 11.98
C GLY A 42 9.91 -2.90 10.76
N ALA A 43 9.37 -3.02 9.54
CA ALA A 43 10.16 -3.11 8.30
C ALA A 43 10.96 -1.84 7.96
N GLY A 44 10.62 -0.69 8.56
CA GLY A 44 11.28 0.59 8.29
C GLY A 44 10.39 1.64 7.60
N LYS A 45 9.10 1.33 7.34
CA LYS A 45 8.16 2.25 6.65
C LYS A 45 8.09 3.62 7.32
N THR A 46 7.73 3.67 8.60
CA THR A 46 7.61 4.94 9.36
C THR A 46 8.95 5.67 9.46
N THR A 47 10.08 4.96 9.55
CA THR A 47 11.42 5.57 9.53
C THR A 47 11.69 6.23 8.17
N THR A 48 11.35 5.56 7.07
CA THR A 48 11.46 6.11 5.70
C THR A 48 10.61 7.36 5.56
N LEU A 49 9.34 7.32 5.96
CA LEU A 49 8.44 8.49 5.92
C LEU A 49 8.96 9.64 6.82
N SER A 50 9.49 9.32 8.00
CA SER A 50 10.06 10.33 8.92
C SER A 50 11.29 11.02 8.34
N ILE A 51 12.12 10.32 7.58
CA ILE A 51 13.25 10.91 6.86
C ILE A 51 12.76 11.77 5.70
N LEU A 52 11.85 11.25 4.86
CA LEU A 52 11.31 11.96 3.71
C LEU A 52 10.45 13.18 4.09
N SER A 53 9.91 13.23 5.31
CA SER A 53 9.23 14.42 5.86
C SER A 53 10.19 15.39 6.54
N GLY A 54 11.45 15.01 6.70
CA GLY A 54 12.46 15.80 7.39
C GLY A 54 12.25 15.89 8.90
N VAL A 55 11.48 14.97 9.50
CA VAL A 55 11.31 14.86 10.97
C VAL A 55 12.61 14.35 11.60
N ILE A 56 13.28 13.40 10.94
CA ILE A 56 14.59 12.88 11.34
C ILE A 56 15.56 12.97 10.16
N ALA A 57 16.85 13.12 10.45
CA ALA A 57 17.91 13.02 9.45
C ALA A 57 18.31 11.55 9.24
N PRO A 58 18.61 11.13 8.00
CA PRO A 58 19.27 9.86 7.75
C PRO A 58 20.72 9.92 8.28
N ASP A 59 21.32 8.76 8.54
CA ASP A 59 22.74 8.67 8.89
C ASP A 59 23.62 8.77 7.63
N SER A 60 23.10 8.30 6.49
CA SER A 60 23.65 8.52 5.14
C SER A 60 22.56 8.41 4.09
N GLY A 61 22.87 8.81 2.86
CA GLY A 61 21.92 8.87 1.77
C GLY A 61 21.28 10.26 1.65
N ARG A 62 20.33 10.42 0.74
CA ARG A 62 19.69 11.71 0.43
C ARG A 62 18.18 11.54 0.30
N ALA A 63 17.43 12.53 0.76
CA ALA A 63 15.99 12.61 0.65
C ALA A 63 15.61 13.92 -0.03
N LEU A 64 14.91 13.83 -1.18
CA LEU A 64 14.51 15.01 -1.97
C LEU A 64 12.98 15.03 -2.14
N ILE A 65 12.40 16.21 -2.00
CA ILE A 65 10.99 16.49 -2.27
C ILE A 65 10.91 17.62 -3.30
N ALA A 66 10.17 17.42 -4.38
CA ALA A 66 10.02 18.37 -5.49
C ALA A 66 11.38 18.91 -5.96
N THR A 67 12.41 18.04 -6.06
CA THR A 67 13.81 18.33 -6.41
C THR A 67 14.64 19.03 -5.33
N HIS A 68 14.05 19.42 -4.19
CA HIS A 68 14.76 20.07 -3.07
C HIS A 68 15.25 19.02 -2.07
N ASP A 69 16.53 19.07 -1.75
CA ASP A 69 17.16 18.19 -0.78
C ASP A 69 16.78 18.65 0.65
N LEU A 70 16.27 17.73 1.46
CA LEU A 70 15.88 17.98 2.85
C LEU A 70 17.05 18.38 3.76
N ALA A 71 18.29 18.05 3.39
CA ALA A 71 19.47 18.45 4.15
C ALA A 71 19.88 19.92 3.88
N THR A 72 19.73 20.40 2.65
CA THR A 72 20.18 21.75 2.25
C THR A 72 19.03 22.75 2.20
N ASP A 73 17.84 22.34 1.73
CA ASP A 73 16.68 23.21 1.53
C ASP A 73 15.42 22.71 2.27
N PRO A 74 15.47 22.42 3.58
CA PRO A 74 14.39 21.75 4.30
C PRO A 74 13.07 22.54 4.29
N ARG A 75 13.12 23.86 4.25
CA ARG A 75 11.90 24.69 4.26
C ARG A 75 11.13 24.60 2.94
N VAL A 76 11.83 24.61 1.82
CA VAL A 76 11.22 24.54 0.48
C VAL A 76 10.69 23.12 0.25
N ALA A 77 11.49 22.11 0.57
CA ALA A 77 11.10 20.71 0.49
C ALA A 77 9.80 20.43 1.29
N ARG A 78 9.74 20.84 2.56
CA ARG A 78 8.55 20.63 3.41
C ARG A 78 7.30 21.38 2.94
N ARG A 79 7.44 22.55 2.33
CA ARG A 79 6.31 23.29 1.74
C ARG A 79 5.70 22.59 0.53
N SER A 80 6.46 21.73 -0.14
CA SER A 80 6.00 20.93 -1.27
C SER A 80 5.41 19.58 -0.86
N LEU A 81 5.38 19.30 0.45
CA LEU A 81 4.99 17.99 1.00
C LEU A 81 3.76 18.12 1.90
N GLY A 82 2.74 17.32 1.63
CA GLY A 82 1.66 17.00 2.54
C GLY A 82 1.97 15.71 3.31
N LEU A 83 1.93 15.76 4.63
CA LEU A 83 2.11 14.58 5.48
C LEU A 83 0.81 14.26 6.19
N VAL A 84 0.34 13.03 6.04
CA VAL A 84 -0.81 12.46 6.75
C VAL A 84 -0.28 11.35 7.67
N PRO A 85 -0.06 11.64 8.95
CA PRO A 85 0.48 10.65 9.88
C PRO A 85 -0.55 9.59 10.25
N GLN A 86 -0.07 8.45 10.75
CA GLN A 86 -0.92 7.37 11.26
C GLN A 86 -1.80 7.84 12.44
N SER A 87 -1.26 8.64 13.36
CA SER A 87 -2.04 9.31 14.40
C SER A 87 -2.80 10.51 13.81
N LEU A 88 -4.02 10.73 14.27
CA LEU A 88 -4.82 11.87 13.81
C LEU A 88 -4.21 13.20 14.27
N ALA A 89 -3.85 14.05 13.31
CA ALA A 89 -3.33 15.39 13.54
C ALA A 89 -4.48 16.43 13.50
N LEU A 90 -5.52 16.19 14.30
CA LEU A 90 -6.72 17.00 14.38
C LEU A 90 -6.92 17.60 15.77
N TYR A 91 -7.57 18.74 15.83
CA TYR A 91 -8.01 19.40 17.05
C TYR A 91 -9.47 19.03 17.32
N PRO A 92 -9.75 18.16 18.31
CA PRO A 92 -11.10 17.59 18.50
C PRO A 92 -12.19 18.63 18.86
N THR A 93 -11.79 19.74 19.47
CA THR A 93 -12.70 20.82 19.88
C THR A 93 -13.00 21.83 18.78
N LEU A 94 -12.25 21.80 17.68
CA LEU A 94 -12.48 22.62 16.50
C LEU A 94 -13.42 21.91 15.54
N THR A 95 -14.14 22.69 14.71
CA THR A 95 -14.93 22.14 13.62
C THR A 95 -14.05 21.58 12.51
N ALA A 96 -14.65 20.83 11.56
CA ALA A 96 -13.91 20.33 10.40
C ALA A 96 -13.32 21.48 9.59
N LEU A 97 -14.09 22.52 9.33
CA LEU A 97 -13.63 23.71 8.61
C LEU A 97 -12.50 24.43 9.36
N GLU A 98 -12.63 24.61 10.67
CA GLU A 98 -11.59 25.26 11.50
C GLU A 98 -10.28 24.47 11.51
N ASN A 99 -10.33 23.14 11.55
CA ASN A 99 -9.14 22.29 11.42
C ASN A 99 -8.41 22.56 10.09
N LEU A 100 -9.13 22.57 8.98
CA LEU A 100 -8.56 22.86 7.66
C LEU A 100 -7.95 24.27 7.61
N LEU A 101 -8.68 25.28 8.07
CA LEU A 101 -8.20 26.65 8.11
C LEU A 101 -6.96 26.82 8.99
N PHE A 102 -6.88 26.10 10.10
CA PHE A 102 -5.72 26.09 10.99
C PHE A 102 -4.47 25.59 10.23
N TRP A 103 -4.56 24.43 9.56
CA TRP A 103 -3.44 23.89 8.80
C TRP A 103 -3.07 24.78 7.59
N GLY A 104 -4.05 25.32 6.89
CA GLY A 104 -3.81 26.28 5.80
C GLY A 104 -3.04 27.52 6.27
N ARG A 105 -3.39 28.09 7.43
CA ARG A 105 -2.68 29.23 8.02
C ARG A 105 -1.24 28.91 8.43
N ILE A 106 -1.02 27.74 9.04
CA ILE A 106 0.36 27.29 9.39
C ILE A 106 1.24 27.21 8.13
N GLN A 107 0.67 26.77 7.02
CA GLN A 107 1.38 26.69 5.74
C GLN A 107 1.49 28.05 5.02
N GLY A 108 0.96 29.14 5.61
CA GLY A 108 1.08 30.49 5.08
C GLY A 108 0.09 30.84 3.98
N MET A 109 -1.04 30.15 3.88
CA MET A 109 -2.09 30.46 2.90
C MET A 109 -2.80 31.77 3.26
N ALA A 110 -3.17 32.58 2.25
CA ALA A 110 -4.07 33.71 2.43
C ALA A 110 -5.46 33.22 2.90
N SER A 111 -6.11 33.96 3.80
CA SER A 111 -7.36 33.52 4.43
C SER A 111 -8.49 33.24 3.43
N SER A 112 -8.60 34.04 2.36
CA SER A 112 -9.60 33.83 1.30
C SER A 112 -9.35 32.54 0.51
N ASP A 113 -8.09 32.23 0.22
CA ASP A 113 -7.70 31.04 -0.52
C ASP A 113 -7.84 29.78 0.34
N ALA A 114 -7.45 29.87 1.61
CA ALA A 114 -7.63 28.81 2.57
C ALA A 114 -9.11 28.43 2.75
N LEU A 115 -10.01 29.44 2.87
CA LEU A 115 -11.44 29.18 3.02
C LEU A 115 -12.04 28.51 1.78
N ARG A 116 -11.69 29.02 0.59
CA ARG A 116 -12.18 28.46 -0.67
C ARG A 116 -11.71 27.00 -0.81
N HIS A 117 -10.44 26.75 -0.61
CA HIS A 117 -9.88 25.41 -0.75
C HIS A 117 -10.36 24.45 0.33
N ALA A 118 -10.50 24.89 1.57
CA ALA A 118 -11.08 24.07 2.65
C ALA A 118 -12.47 23.56 2.31
N ARG A 119 -13.34 24.41 1.75
CA ARG A 119 -14.67 24.00 1.29
C ARG A 119 -14.63 22.99 0.14
N THR A 120 -13.71 23.18 -0.82
CA THR A 120 -13.48 22.19 -1.89
C THR A 120 -13.04 20.84 -1.32
N LEU A 121 -12.07 20.82 -0.43
CA LEU A 121 -11.58 19.59 0.20
C LEU A 121 -12.67 18.89 1.03
N LEU A 122 -13.53 19.64 1.74
CA LEU A 122 -14.66 19.04 2.47
C LEU A 122 -15.63 18.30 1.54
N VAL A 123 -15.91 18.84 0.35
CA VAL A 123 -16.70 18.17 -0.68
C VAL A 123 -15.98 16.90 -1.16
N GLU A 124 -14.69 16.99 -1.50
CA GLU A 124 -13.89 15.86 -1.99
C GLU A 124 -13.83 14.71 -1.00
N VAL A 125 -13.70 15.01 0.30
CA VAL A 125 -13.68 13.98 1.35
C VAL A 125 -15.08 13.60 1.85
N GLY A 126 -16.16 14.19 1.30
CA GLY A 126 -17.55 13.93 1.66
C GLY A 126 -17.86 14.28 3.13
N LEU A 127 -17.51 15.51 3.52
CA LEU A 127 -17.73 16.10 4.85
C LEU A 127 -18.27 17.55 4.76
N ASP A 128 -18.79 17.94 3.61
CA ASP A 128 -19.32 19.29 3.37
C ASP A 128 -20.54 19.61 4.21
N ASP A 129 -21.42 18.63 4.44
CA ASP A 129 -22.60 18.71 5.31
C ASP A 129 -22.25 18.74 6.80
N ARG A 130 -21.02 18.44 7.16
CA ARG A 130 -20.49 18.38 8.53
C ARG A 130 -19.37 19.40 8.77
N ALA A 131 -19.26 20.41 7.89
CA ALA A 131 -18.19 21.41 7.92
C ALA A 131 -18.09 22.17 9.27
N ASP A 132 -19.24 22.49 9.84
CA ASP A 132 -19.37 23.28 11.07
C ASP A 132 -19.56 22.43 12.35
N ASP A 133 -19.50 21.09 12.22
CA ASP A 133 -19.55 20.18 13.37
C ASP A 133 -18.17 20.00 14.00
N ALA A 134 -18.14 19.87 15.32
CA ALA A 134 -16.90 19.63 16.05
C ALA A 134 -16.34 18.21 15.76
N VAL A 135 -15.02 18.09 15.63
CA VAL A 135 -14.37 16.82 15.24
C VAL A 135 -14.56 15.71 16.27
N ASN A 136 -14.75 16.04 17.55
CA ASN A 136 -15.07 15.06 18.60
C ASN A 136 -16.42 14.33 18.39
N GLU A 137 -17.29 14.82 17.49
CA GLU A 137 -18.55 14.19 17.10
C GLU A 137 -18.40 13.27 15.89
N PHE A 138 -17.19 13.19 15.30
CA PHE A 138 -16.93 12.43 14.09
C PHE A 138 -16.64 10.96 14.38
N SER A 139 -17.08 10.09 13.45
CA SER A 139 -16.61 8.71 13.43
C SER A 139 -15.13 8.63 13.08
N GLY A 140 -14.47 7.51 13.41
CA GLY A 140 -13.05 7.29 13.07
C GLY A 140 -12.77 7.47 11.58
N GLY A 141 -13.66 6.99 10.71
CA GLY A 141 -13.55 7.15 9.27
C GLY A 141 -13.71 8.61 8.80
N MET A 142 -14.59 9.40 9.45
CA MET A 142 -14.73 10.84 9.18
C MET A 142 -13.47 11.59 9.60
N MET A 143 -12.95 11.33 10.81
CA MET A 143 -11.71 11.92 11.29
C MET A 143 -10.53 11.59 10.37
N ARG A 144 -10.43 10.35 9.88
CA ARG A 144 -9.35 9.93 8.98
C ARG A 144 -9.43 10.67 7.64
N ARG A 145 -10.62 10.83 7.05
CA ARG A 145 -10.83 11.60 5.82
C ARG A 145 -10.49 13.08 6.00
N LEU A 146 -10.87 13.68 7.12
CA LEU A 146 -10.50 15.05 7.45
C LEU A 146 -8.98 15.20 7.64
N ASN A 147 -8.31 14.23 8.27
CA ASN A 147 -6.86 14.24 8.45
C ASN A 147 -6.12 14.24 7.09
N ILE A 148 -6.63 13.48 6.11
CA ILE A 148 -6.10 13.49 4.74
C ILE A 148 -6.29 14.88 4.11
N ALA A 149 -7.48 15.46 4.21
CA ALA A 149 -7.77 16.80 3.70
C ALA A 149 -6.85 17.87 4.33
N CYS A 150 -6.55 17.77 5.62
CA CYS A 150 -5.59 18.67 6.28
C CYS A 150 -4.19 18.57 5.66
N GLY A 151 -3.73 17.39 5.32
CA GLY A 151 -2.45 17.18 4.62
C GLY A 151 -2.40 17.77 3.21
N MET A 152 -3.56 17.96 2.59
CA MET A 152 -3.69 18.50 1.23
C MET A 152 -3.92 20.02 1.16
N MET A 153 -4.13 20.69 2.30
CA MET A 153 -4.57 22.09 2.37
C MET A 153 -3.73 23.09 1.57
N HIS A 154 -2.43 22.89 1.50
CA HIS A 154 -1.50 23.85 0.90
C HIS A 154 -1.07 23.51 -0.53
N PHE A 155 -1.84 22.68 -1.24
CA PHE A 155 -1.55 22.21 -2.61
C PHE A 155 -0.15 21.57 -2.74
N PRO A 156 0.19 20.57 -1.92
CA PRO A 156 1.50 19.96 -1.98
C PRO A 156 1.72 19.23 -3.30
N ALA A 157 2.95 19.28 -3.83
CA ALA A 157 3.33 18.51 -5.01
C ALA A 157 3.49 17.03 -4.73
N ALA A 158 3.77 16.67 -3.47
CA ALA A 158 3.90 15.31 -2.98
C ALA A 158 3.06 15.12 -1.71
N ILE A 159 2.43 13.96 -1.56
CA ILE A 159 1.63 13.59 -0.40
C ILE A 159 2.12 12.25 0.14
N MET A 160 2.40 12.19 1.42
CA MET A 160 2.75 10.95 2.11
C MET A 160 1.67 10.59 3.11
N LEU A 161 1.18 9.36 3.02
CA LEU A 161 0.16 8.82 3.92
C LEU A 161 0.75 7.63 4.69
N ASP A 162 0.77 7.73 6.02
CA ASP A 162 1.26 6.66 6.88
C ASP A 162 0.08 5.83 7.39
N GLU A 163 -0.11 4.65 6.81
CA GLU A 163 -1.17 3.68 7.15
C GLU A 163 -2.56 4.32 7.31
N PRO A 164 -3.08 5.04 6.29
CA PRO A 164 -4.24 5.91 6.45
C PRO A 164 -5.57 5.18 6.66
N THR A 165 -5.61 3.87 6.54
CA THR A 165 -6.82 3.04 6.63
C THR A 165 -6.87 2.15 7.87
N VAL A 166 -5.84 2.19 8.72
CA VAL A 166 -5.81 1.40 9.96
C VAL A 166 -6.97 1.80 10.87
N GLY A 167 -7.77 0.80 11.28
CA GLY A 167 -8.94 1.00 12.12
C GLY A 167 -10.15 1.63 11.43
N VAL A 168 -10.15 1.68 10.10
CA VAL A 168 -11.24 2.25 9.29
C VAL A 168 -12.12 1.13 8.71
N ASP A 169 -13.43 1.32 8.77
CA ASP A 169 -14.41 0.41 8.18
C ASP A 169 -14.30 0.33 6.65
N PRO A 170 -14.78 -0.77 6.00
CA PRO A 170 -14.62 -0.96 4.55
C PRO A 170 -15.24 0.16 3.69
N GLN A 171 -16.37 0.74 4.12
CA GLN A 171 -17.02 1.82 3.38
C GLN A 171 -16.19 3.10 3.41
N SER A 172 -15.67 3.47 4.59
CA SER A 172 -14.80 4.63 4.76
C SER A 172 -13.46 4.42 4.05
N ARG A 173 -12.92 3.19 4.01
CA ARG A 173 -11.71 2.84 3.26
C ARG A 173 -11.88 3.11 1.77
N GLY A 174 -13.00 2.71 1.16
CA GLY A 174 -13.27 2.99 -0.24
C GLY A 174 -13.30 4.49 -0.57
N ARG A 175 -13.82 5.31 0.35
CA ARG A 175 -13.81 6.79 0.19
C ARG A 175 -12.39 7.37 0.31
N ILE A 176 -11.55 6.83 1.19
CA ILE A 176 -10.14 7.23 1.30
C ILE A 176 -9.40 6.94 -0.02
N PHE A 177 -9.61 5.76 -0.60
CA PHE A 177 -9.01 5.41 -1.89
C PHE A 177 -9.41 6.39 -2.99
N ALA A 178 -10.71 6.73 -3.09
CA ALA A 178 -11.18 7.70 -4.08
C ALA A 178 -10.52 9.08 -3.93
N VAL A 179 -10.30 9.56 -2.70
CA VAL A 179 -9.59 10.82 -2.43
C VAL A 179 -8.13 10.75 -2.87
N VAL A 180 -7.44 9.63 -2.58
CA VAL A 180 -6.04 9.43 -2.96
C VAL A 180 -5.89 9.32 -4.49
N GLU A 181 -6.78 8.58 -5.15
CA GLU A 181 -6.82 8.47 -6.61
C GLU A 181 -7.07 9.84 -7.28
N ALA A 182 -8.01 10.62 -6.76
CA ALA A 182 -8.30 11.97 -7.27
C ALA A 182 -7.08 12.91 -7.12
N ALA A 183 -6.37 12.85 -5.99
CA ALA A 183 -5.17 13.64 -5.77
C ALA A 183 -4.03 13.26 -6.75
N ALA A 184 -3.85 11.97 -7.03
CA ALA A 184 -2.88 11.51 -8.02
C ALA A 184 -3.29 11.96 -9.44
N GLN A 185 -4.56 11.81 -9.82
CA GLN A 185 -5.08 12.25 -11.11
C GLN A 185 -4.93 13.77 -11.33
N ALA A 186 -4.98 14.56 -10.24
CA ALA A 186 -4.69 15.98 -10.25
C ALA A 186 -3.19 16.30 -10.41
N GLY A 187 -2.32 15.28 -10.48
CA GLY A 187 -0.88 15.41 -10.68
C GLY A 187 -0.05 15.31 -9.40
N GLY A 188 -0.65 15.04 -8.25
CA GLY A 188 0.06 14.80 -6.98
C GLY A 188 0.88 13.51 -7.03
N ALA A 189 2.10 13.54 -6.48
CA ALA A 189 2.90 12.34 -6.26
C ALA A 189 2.55 11.74 -4.89
N ILE A 190 2.10 10.49 -4.85
CA ILE A 190 1.58 9.87 -3.63
C ILE A 190 2.50 8.74 -3.16
N LEU A 191 2.99 8.84 -1.93
CA LEU A 191 3.63 7.73 -1.23
C LEU A 191 2.67 7.20 -0.15
N TYR A 192 2.18 5.99 -0.35
CA TYR A 192 1.18 5.33 0.48
C TYR A 192 1.79 4.19 1.27
N SER A 193 1.99 4.32 2.57
CA SER A 193 2.46 3.20 3.38
C SER A 193 1.30 2.33 3.84
N THR A 194 1.50 1.03 3.77
CA THR A 194 0.55 0.04 4.26
C THR A 194 1.25 -1.28 4.60
N HIS A 195 0.61 -2.11 5.40
CA HIS A 195 0.94 -3.52 5.57
C HIS A 195 -0.16 -4.43 4.97
N TYR A 196 -1.22 -3.85 4.40
CA TYR A 196 -2.28 -4.59 3.71
C TYR A 196 -1.98 -4.71 2.23
N MET A 197 -1.78 -5.94 1.75
CA MET A 197 -1.44 -6.20 0.35
C MET A 197 -2.58 -5.84 -0.59
N GLU A 198 -3.82 -6.15 -0.19
CA GLU A 198 -5.02 -5.80 -0.95
C GLU A 198 -5.15 -4.30 -1.24
N GLU A 199 -4.68 -3.45 -0.31
CA GLU A 199 -4.66 -2.01 -0.53
C GLU A 199 -3.62 -1.61 -1.58
N ALA A 200 -2.43 -2.20 -1.50
CA ALA A 200 -1.36 -1.94 -2.45
C ALA A 200 -1.74 -2.42 -3.86
N GLU A 201 -2.31 -3.62 -3.99
CA GLU A 201 -2.81 -4.17 -5.26
C GLU A 201 -3.92 -3.31 -5.87
N ARG A 202 -4.83 -2.78 -5.03
CA ARG A 202 -5.99 -2.00 -5.46
C ARG A 202 -5.65 -0.57 -5.86
N LEU A 203 -4.71 0.06 -5.16
CA LEU A 203 -4.51 1.51 -5.20
C LEU A 203 -3.22 1.93 -5.89
N CYS A 204 -2.14 1.14 -5.79
CA CYS A 204 -0.81 1.59 -6.17
C CYS A 204 -0.48 1.22 -7.62
N ASP A 205 0.10 2.18 -8.35
CA ASP A 205 0.65 1.94 -9.69
C ASP A 205 1.93 1.11 -9.62
N ARG A 206 2.71 1.33 -8.54
CA ARG A 206 3.96 0.63 -8.28
C ARG A 206 4.14 0.44 -6.78
N ILE A 207 4.82 -0.63 -6.39
CA ILE A 207 5.01 -1.03 -5.00
C ILE A 207 6.51 -1.17 -4.72
N VAL A 208 6.93 -0.66 -3.58
CA VAL A 208 8.26 -0.85 -2.98
C VAL A 208 8.07 -1.80 -1.80
N LEU A 209 8.59 -3.01 -1.92
CA LEU A 209 8.60 -4.00 -0.83
C LEU A 209 9.78 -3.73 0.08
N ILE A 210 9.50 -3.52 1.36
CA ILE A 210 10.53 -3.29 2.38
C ILE A 210 10.41 -4.31 3.50
N ASP A 211 11.54 -4.88 3.90
CA ASP A 211 11.61 -5.81 5.01
C ASP A 211 12.94 -5.66 5.75
N HIS A 212 12.89 -5.67 7.10
CA HIS A 212 14.06 -5.50 7.97
C HIS A 212 14.98 -4.33 7.57
N GLY A 213 14.41 -3.22 7.13
CA GLY A 213 15.14 -2.02 6.72
C GLY A 213 15.74 -2.07 5.30
N ASN A 214 15.53 -3.15 4.57
CA ASN A 214 16.04 -3.34 3.21
C ASN A 214 14.90 -3.23 2.20
N MET A 215 15.19 -2.67 1.04
CA MET A 215 14.32 -2.79 -0.11
C MET A 215 14.49 -4.18 -0.73
N VAL A 216 13.44 -5.01 -0.66
CA VAL A 216 13.45 -6.38 -1.19
C VAL A 216 13.25 -6.38 -2.70
N ALA A 217 12.26 -5.64 -3.17
CA ALA A 217 11.92 -5.50 -4.60
C ALA A 217 11.10 -4.24 -4.83
N GLN A 218 11.01 -3.79 -6.08
CA GLN A 218 10.07 -2.74 -6.50
C GLN A 218 9.57 -3.01 -7.92
N GLY A 219 8.32 -2.65 -8.19
CA GLY A 219 7.66 -2.83 -9.48
C GLY A 219 6.16 -2.72 -9.38
N THR A 220 5.46 -2.95 -10.47
CA THR A 220 4.02 -3.18 -10.47
C THR A 220 3.70 -4.50 -9.75
N ASP A 221 2.45 -4.72 -9.33
CA ASP A 221 1.98 -5.99 -8.75
C ASP A 221 2.38 -7.18 -9.63
N ARG A 222 2.15 -7.09 -10.94
CA ARG A 222 2.48 -8.13 -11.93
C ARG A 222 3.98 -8.41 -12.03
N GLU A 223 4.81 -7.36 -12.04
CA GLU A 223 6.26 -7.50 -12.07
C GLU A 223 6.79 -8.18 -10.81
N LEU A 224 6.24 -7.85 -9.64
CA LEU A 224 6.62 -8.46 -8.37
C LEU A 224 6.22 -9.94 -8.30
N ILE A 225 5.00 -10.28 -8.75
CA ILE A 225 4.52 -11.67 -8.84
C ILE A 225 5.41 -12.47 -9.82
N ALA A 226 5.73 -11.90 -10.98
CA ALA A 226 6.62 -12.54 -11.96
C ALA A 226 8.05 -12.70 -11.42
N LEU A 227 8.60 -11.69 -10.74
CA LEU A 227 9.93 -11.75 -10.10
C LEU A 227 10.02 -12.87 -9.06
N ALA A 228 8.95 -13.04 -8.27
CA ALA A 228 8.87 -14.11 -7.29
C ALA A 228 8.76 -15.51 -7.94
N GLY A 229 8.36 -15.59 -9.21
CA GLY A 229 8.17 -16.86 -9.93
C GLY A 229 7.15 -17.75 -9.21
N THR A 230 6.07 -17.14 -8.71
CA THR A 230 4.95 -17.86 -8.09
C THR A 230 4.05 -18.42 -9.19
N GLU A 231 3.67 -19.67 -9.05
CA GLU A 231 2.84 -20.37 -10.04
C GLU A 231 1.39 -20.51 -9.55
N PRO A 232 0.39 -20.55 -10.44
CA PRO A 232 -0.99 -20.81 -10.06
C PRO A 232 -1.12 -22.16 -9.36
N ARG A 233 -2.03 -22.24 -8.40
CA ARG A 233 -2.33 -23.48 -7.67
C ARG A 233 -3.79 -23.84 -7.85
N ILE A 234 -4.08 -25.13 -8.02
CA ILE A 234 -5.44 -25.66 -8.03
C ILE A 234 -5.64 -26.57 -6.81
N GLU A 235 -6.73 -26.40 -6.12
CA GLU A 235 -7.23 -27.30 -5.07
C GLU A 235 -8.49 -27.97 -5.57
N ILE A 236 -8.58 -29.28 -5.44
CA ILE A 236 -9.72 -30.08 -5.94
C ILE A 236 -10.20 -31.01 -4.86
N MET A 237 -11.49 -31.00 -4.64
CA MET A 237 -12.20 -31.96 -3.77
C MET A 237 -13.01 -32.91 -4.65
N THR A 238 -12.82 -34.21 -4.46
CA THR A 238 -13.52 -35.26 -5.20
C THR A 238 -14.30 -36.17 -4.25
N LYS A 239 -15.28 -36.89 -4.80
CA LYS A 239 -16.15 -37.82 -4.03
C LYS A 239 -15.37 -39.01 -3.49
N LYS A 240 -14.35 -39.47 -4.19
CA LYS A 240 -13.42 -40.51 -3.72
C LYS A 240 -12.01 -39.93 -3.68
N ALA A 241 -11.20 -40.39 -2.76
CA ALA A 241 -9.82 -39.98 -2.64
C ALA A 241 -9.02 -40.16 -3.97
N LEU A 242 -8.28 -39.19 -4.36
CA LEU A 242 -7.39 -39.25 -5.52
C LEU A 242 -6.14 -40.09 -5.15
N PRO A 243 -5.83 -41.15 -5.91
CA PRO A 243 -4.67 -41.99 -5.60
C PRO A 243 -3.37 -41.27 -5.95
N PRO A 244 -2.24 -41.62 -5.32
CA PRO A 244 -0.94 -41.09 -5.68
C PRO A 244 -0.67 -41.20 -7.19
N GLY A 245 -0.19 -40.12 -7.82
CA GLY A 245 0.14 -40.09 -9.25
C GLY A 245 -1.07 -40.02 -10.19
N TRP A 246 -2.27 -39.70 -9.70
CA TRP A 246 -3.48 -39.56 -10.52
C TRP A 246 -3.33 -38.50 -11.63
N SER A 247 -2.50 -37.47 -11.42
CA SER A 247 -2.24 -36.39 -12.38
C SER A 247 -1.20 -36.75 -13.45
N LYS A 248 -0.60 -37.96 -13.41
CA LYS A 248 0.37 -38.39 -14.42
C LYS A 248 -0.26 -38.41 -15.81
N GLY A 249 0.42 -37.74 -16.75
CA GLY A 249 -0.01 -37.63 -18.14
C GLY A 249 -0.84 -36.39 -18.46
N ILE A 250 -1.12 -35.53 -17.50
CA ILE A 250 -1.64 -34.18 -17.79
C ILE A 250 -0.45 -33.33 -18.23
N ALA A 251 -0.48 -32.86 -19.50
CA ALA A 251 0.59 -32.03 -20.06
C ALA A 251 0.77 -30.74 -19.23
N GLY A 252 2.01 -30.49 -18.78
CA GLY A 252 2.35 -29.25 -18.03
C GLY A 252 1.94 -29.21 -16.57
N VAL A 253 1.29 -30.24 -16.05
CA VAL A 253 1.11 -30.42 -14.61
C VAL A 253 2.35 -31.17 -14.11
N GLY A 254 3.23 -30.47 -13.40
CA GLY A 254 4.44 -31.07 -12.85
C GLY A 254 4.12 -32.23 -11.89
N GLU A 255 5.09 -33.13 -11.66
CA GLU A 255 5.02 -34.13 -10.58
C GLU A 255 5.16 -33.42 -9.21
N LEU A 256 4.26 -32.49 -8.91
CA LEU A 256 4.24 -31.86 -7.60
C LEU A 256 3.60 -32.82 -6.61
N PRO A 257 4.11 -32.90 -5.39
CA PRO A 257 3.46 -33.66 -4.37
C PRO A 257 2.07 -33.06 -4.15
N TRP A 258 1.06 -33.84 -4.52
CA TRP A 258 -0.31 -33.55 -4.12
C TRP A 258 -0.37 -33.67 -2.61
N GLU A 259 -0.50 -32.55 -1.94
CA GLU A 259 -0.81 -32.53 -0.52
C GLU A 259 -2.28 -32.95 -0.38
N VAL A 260 -2.52 -34.06 0.29
CA VAL A 260 -3.87 -34.45 0.66
C VAL A 260 -4.28 -33.58 1.85
N VAL A 261 -5.16 -32.62 1.58
CA VAL A 261 -5.80 -31.81 2.60
C VAL A 261 -7.12 -32.49 2.92
N ASP A 262 -7.31 -33.02 4.13
CA ASP A 262 -8.55 -33.64 4.60
C ASP A 262 -9.11 -34.80 3.74
N GLY A 263 -8.31 -35.83 3.43
CA GLY A 263 -8.76 -37.14 2.94
C GLY A 263 -9.37 -37.21 1.53
N PHE A 264 -9.94 -36.11 1.01
CA PHE A 264 -10.61 -36.04 -0.30
C PHE A 264 -10.19 -34.82 -1.14
N ALA A 265 -9.39 -33.92 -0.59
CA ALA A 265 -8.88 -32.76 -1.30
C ALA A 265 -7.43 -32.95 -1.70
N ALA A 266 -7.08 -32.52 -2.89
CA ALA A 266 -5.71 -32.54 -3.41
C ALA A 266 -5.36 -31.17 -4.00
N ALA A 267 -4.14 -30.72 -3.79
CA ALA A 267 -3.65 -29.48 -4.34
C ALA A 267 -2.47 -29.70 -5.32
N ALA A 268 -2.42 -28.97 -6.40
CA ALA A 268 -1.31 -28.99 -7.35
C ALA A 268 -0.95 -27.60 -7.83
N THR A 269 0.32 -27.41 -8.18
CA THR A 269 0.78 -26.23 -8.88
C THR A 269 0.56 -26.44 -10.39
N LEU A 270 0.12 -25.38 -11.06
CA LEU A 270 -0.09 -25.33 -12.50
C LEU A 270 0.97 -24.45 -13.13
N HIS A 271 1.51 -24.85 -14.29
CA HIS A 271 2.39 -23.94 -15.03
C HIS A 271 1.60 -22.87 -15.81
N ALA A 272 0.34 -23.17 -16.15
CA ALA A 272 -0.56 -22.26 -16.81
C ALA A 272 -2.04 -22.56 -16.49
N LEU A 273 -2.90 -21.55 -16.59
CA LEU A 273 -4.33 -21.69 -16.28
C LEU A 273 -5.12 -22.48 -17.35
N ASP A 274 -4.58 -22.65 -18.54
CA ASP A 274 -5.16 -23.47 -19.61
C ASP A 274 -5.18 -24.98 -19.29
N GLN A 275 -4.42 -25.40 -18.29
CA GLN A 275 -4.39 -26.78 -17.77
C GLN A 275 -5.56 -27.12 -16.86
N VAL A 276 -6.26 -26.12 -16.34
CA VAL A 276 -7.38 -26.32 -15.38
C VAL A 276 -8.45 -27.27 -15.91
N PRO A 277 -8.93 -27.17 -17.17
CA PRO A 277 -9.94 -28.09 -17.69
C PRO A 277 -9.48 -29.55 -17.72
N ASP A 278 -8.24 -29.82 -18.09
CA ASP A 278 -7.69 -31.18 -18.15
C ASP A 278 -7.50 -31.77 -16.76
N VAL A 279 -7.08 -30.95 -15.79
CA VAL A 279 -6.95 -31.34 -14.38
C VAL A 279 -8.31 -31.70 -13.78
N ILE A 280 -9.34 -30.86 -13.98
CA ILE A 280 -10.71 -31.12 -13.50
C ILE A 280 -11.28 -32.40 -14.12
N LYS A 281 -11.14 -32.56 -15.44
CA LYS A 281 -11.61 -33.74 -16.15
C LYS A 281 -10.96 -35.00 -15.61
N ARG A 282 -9.64 -35.02 -15.46
CA ARG A 282 -8.90 -36.17 -14.95
C ARG A 282 -9.22 -36.48 -13.50
N ALA A 283 -9.38 -35.45 -12.64
CA ALA A 283 -9.79 -35.63 -11.27
C ALA A 283 -11.19 -36.29 -11.18
N GLY A 284 -12.14 -35.86 -12.01
CA GLY A 284 -13.48 -36.45 -12.08
C GLY A 284 -13.47 -37.89 -12.55
N GLU A 285 -12.65 -38.25 -13.57
CA GLU A 285 -12.50 -39.63 -14.04
C GLU A 285 -11.98 -40.60 -12.95
N VAL A 286 -11.04 -40.13 -12.13
CA VAL A 286 -10.36 -40.94 -11.12
C VAL A 286 -11.08 -40.90 -9.76
N GLY A 287 -11.57 -39.71 -9.37
CA GLY A 287 -12.22 -39.47 -8.08
C GLY A 287 -13.74 -39.65 -8.09
N ASP A 288 -14.33 -40.21 -9.16
CA ASP A 288 -15.77 -40.46 -9.42
C ASP A 288 -16.52 -39.15 -9.78
N GLU A 289 -16.32 -38.04 -9.03
CA GLU A 289 -16.96 -36.75 -9.25
C GLU A 289 -16.14 -35.67 -8.59
N VAL A 290 -15.98 -34.51 -9.26
CA VAL A 290 -15.42 -33.31 -8.64
C VAL A 290 -16.55 -32.58 -7.90
N ILE A 291 -16.42 -32.47 -6.58
CA ILE A 291 -17.41 -31.79 -5.71
C ILE A 291 -17.15 -30.27 -5.72
N GLU A 292 -15.87 -29.89 -5.62
CA GLU A 292 -15.45 -28.51 -5.51
C GLU A 292 -14.04 -28.34 -6.07
N PHE A 293 -13.74 -27.19 -6.61
CA PHE A 293 -12.37 -26.80 -6.95
C PHE A 293 -12.14 -25.31 -6.77
N HIS A 294 -10.92 -24.96 -6.36
CA HIS A 294 -10.46 -23.58 -6.26
C HIS A 294 -9.18 -23.39 -7.07
N VAL A 295 -9.13 -22.32 -7.85
CA VAL A 295 -7.92 -21.92 -8.58
C VAL A 295 -7.36 -20.67 -7.93
N HIS A 296 -6.24 -20.84 -7.24
CA HIS A 296 -5.49 -19.73 -6.64
C HIS A 296 -4.54 -19.14 -7.69
N ARG A 297 -4.80 -17.91 -8.08
CA ARG A 297 -3.84 -17.15 -8.87
C ARG A 297 -2.81 -16.54 -7.94
N PRO A 298 -1.52 -16.53 -8.33
CA PRO A 298 -0.51 -15.83 -7.56
C PRO A 298 -0.91 -14.38 -7.33
N ASN A 299 -0.71 -13.92 -6.12
CA ASN A 299 -0.98 -12.56 -5.68
C ASN A 299 0.28 -11.96 -5.02
N LEU A 300 0.18 -10.72 -4.60
CA LEU A 300 1.28 -10.01 -3.96
C LEU A 300 1.71 -10.66 -2.64
N GLN A 301 0.79 -11.33 -1.94
CA GLN A 301 1.09 -12.06 -0.70
C GLN A 301 1.99 -13.27 -0.96
N ASP A 302 1.71 -14.02 -2.02
CA ASP A 302 2.55 -15.14 -2.43
C ASP A 302 3.94 -14.66 -2.86
N ALA A 303 3.98 -13.54 -3.60
CA ALA A 303 5.23 -12.91 -4.01
C ALA A 303 6.06 -12.45 -2.81
N PHE A 304 5.44 -11.77 -1.85
CA PHE A 304 6.12 -11.31 -0.64
C PHE A 304 6.70 -12.48 0.16
N LEU A 305 5.87 -13.52 0.43
CA LEU A 305 6.30 -14.72 1.16
C LEU A 305 7.51 -15.37 0.49
N LYS A 306 7.50 -15.48 -0.83
CA LYS A 306 8.58 -16.14 -1.56
C LYS A 306 9.86 -15.30 -1.62
N LEU A 307 9.74 -13.98 -1.70
CA LEU A 307 10.88 -13.04 -1.75
C LEU A 307 11.54 -12.83 -0.38
N THR A 308 10.76 -12.89 0.72
CA THR A 308 11.27 -12.64 2.08
C THR A 308 11.49 -13.92 2.91
N GLY A 309 10.85 -15.03 2.51
CA GLY A 309 10.89 -16.30 3.23
C GLY A 309 9.92 -16.39 4.42
N HIS A 310 9.13 -15.36 4.69
CA HIS A 310 8.13 -15.35 5.76
C HIS A 310 6.90 -14.51 5.38
N ALA A 311 5.72 -14.88 5.91
CA ALA A 311 4.51 -14.11 5.73
C ALA A 311 4.60 -12.73 6.41
N LEU A 312 3.81 -11.76 5.91
CA LEU A 312 3.58 -10.52 6.67
C LEU A 312 3.03 -10.92 8.04
N ARG A 313 3.77 -10.59 9.08
CA ARG A 313 3.28 -10.80 10.44
C ARG A 313 2.22 -9.75 10.70
N ASP A 314 0.96 -10.15 10.69
CA ASP A 314 -0.09 -9.38 11.32
C ASP A 314 0.31 -9.27 12.79
N ALA A 315 0.51 -8.05 13.25
CA ALA A 315 0.69 -7.83 14.68
C ALA A 315 -0.63 -8.20 15.39
N PRO A 316 -0.58 -8.85 16.55
CA PRO A 316 -1.77 -9.21 17.33
C PRO A 316 -2.58 -7.97 17.74
#